data_373cfa13513c97d52e4f3ba04bc5e0ce
#
_entry.id   373cfa13513c97d52e4f3ba04bc5e0ce
#
_cell.length_a   1.000
_cell.length_b   1.000
_cell.length_c   1.000
_cell.angle_alpha   90.00
_cell.angle_beta   90.00
_cell.angle_gamma   90.00
#
_symmetry.space_group_name_H-M   'P 1'
#
loop_
_entity.id
_entity.type
_entity.pdbx_description
1 polymer ?
#
loop_
_entity_poly.entity_id
_entity_poly.type
_entity_poly.pdbx_seq_one_letter_code
_entity_poly.pdbx_strand_id
1 'polypeptide(L)'
;MGTLTYDLKKAITSRGMLAVMIFMIVFSLAVIPLISQTTVSFQPGVNYNFSSYATANGFNVLLIAYNSFGQPLSGIAFNLTGVNFKFGKTVTTNSSGLVEFFVPANSTQGTLELNANIAGSSLSQTLPNQIIILNPGKPGIPNNLASIQLVTDASNSSRKDVFVFAVGPNFSKPDYSLYYTIIPASSIGGFPGPVNESNMKYLADIKDIASVVNFNVPSNVSANEVLLAAVFQRNGTLITSLATNVLSPNINISASQIASSFLSGILAVFVPLMAILGAYSIYGRDRVSGVLESVLVRPVTRRSLLLSRFIAGLIASAAAVMITILVVDLIFALKLNQYLSATFIFSSWASLVVEVAAFIGLLFAISQLTKSTGALIGAGIGLFLVLDFLWSLIIFLALSAAGTSFGSDYALHIETLLDFFNPSQYLALVQIYQTHTILNVPVNISSYGVTLATLLIDGLAWVLLPLLLALWLVVRKD
;
A
#
# COMPACT_ATOMS: atom_id res chain seq x y z
N MET A 1 -27.98 -24.91 30.78
CA MET A 1 -27.16 -24.29 29.72
C MET A 1 -25.71 -24.32 30.18
N GLY A 2 -24.81 -24.84 29.35
CA GLY A 2 -23.36 -24.83 29.67
C GLY A 2 -22.83 -23.41 29.78
N THR A 3 -21.78 -23.19 30.54
CA THR A 3 -21.12 -21.90 30.72
C THR A 3 -20.77 -21.21 29.39
N LEU A 4 -20.27 -21.97 28.40
CA LEU A 4 -19.91 -21.49 27.09
C LEU A 4 -21.11 -20.90 26.33
N THR A 5 -22.28 -21.53 26.37
CA THR A 5 -23.49 -21.03 25.67
C THR A 5 -23.95 -19.69 26.25
N TYR A 6 -23.87 -19.52 27.56
CA TYR A 6 -24.18 -18.26 28.23
C TYR A 6 -23.17 -17.18 27.87
N ASP A 7 -21.88 -17.51 27.92
CA ASP A 7 -20.79 -16.58 27.60
C ASP A 7 -20.83 -16.16 26.10
N LEU A 8 -21.16 -17.08 25.20
CA LEU A 8 -21.34 -16.79 23.78
C LEU A 8 -22.53 -15.85 23.55
N LYS A 9 -23.68 -16.10 24.20
CA LYS A 9 -24.82 -15.18 24.12
C LYS A 9 -24.43 -13.79 24.61
N LYS A 10 -23.72 -13.70 25.73
CA LYS A 10 -23.24 -12.44 26.32
C LYS A 10 -22.28 -11.72 25.35
N ALA A 11 -21.39 -12.47 24.68
CA ALA A 11 -20.45 -11.92 23.68
C ALA A 11 -21.21 -11.33 22.49
N ILE A 12 -22.09 -12.09 21.87
CA ILE A 12 -22.84 -11.66 20.67
C ILE A 12 -23.76 -10.47 21.00
N THR A 13 -24.35 -10.41 22.20
CA THR A 13 -25.24 -9.30 22.60
C THR A 13 -24.50 -8.12 23.24
N SER A 14 -23.17 -8.14 23.25
CA SER A 14 -22.36 -7.02 23.77
C SER A 14 -22.60 -5.75 22.95
N ARG A 15 -23.11 -4.70 23.59
CA ARG A 15 -23.40 -3.42 22.92
C ARG A 15 -22.17 -2.81 22.24
N GLY A 16 -20.99 -2.89 22.89
CA GLY A 16 -19.76 -2.36 22.34
C GLY A 16 -19.32 -3.11 21.07
N MET A 17 -19.36 -4.44 21.11
CA MET A 17 -19.00 -5.28 19.98
C MET A 17 -19.98 -5.10 18.80
N LEU A 18 -21.29 -5.09 19.07
CA LEU A 18 -22.31 -4.83 18.05
C LEU A 18 -22.15 -3.44 17.42
N ALA A 19 -21.87 -2.41 18.22
CA ALA A 19 -21.66 -1.06 17.73
C ALA A 19 -20.48 -0.98 16.75
N VAL A 20 -19.33 -1.60 17.08
CA VAL A 20 -18.16 -1.63 16.19
C VAL A 20 -18.46 -2.45 14.92
N MET A 21 -19.11 -3.60 15.03
CA MET A 21 -19.50 -4.41 13.88
C MET A 21 -20.42 -3.64 12.93
N ILE A 22 -21.47 -3.00 13.47
CA ILE A 22 -22.37 -2.16 12.66
C ILE A 22 -21.60 -1.02 12.02
N PHE A 23 -20.70 -0.38 12.77
CA PHE A 23 -19.86 0.70 12.23
C PHE A 23 -18.97 0.21 11.10
N MET A 24 -18.29 -0.95 11.25
CA MET A 24 -17.47 -1.54 10.18
C MET A 24 -18.30 -1.79 8.91
N ILE A 25 -19.50 -2.33 9.04
CA ILE A 25 -20.42 -2.60 7.91
C ILE A 25 -20.84 -1.28 7.24
N VAL A 26 -21.33 -0.31 8.01
CA VAL A 26 -21.78 0.99 7.48
C VAL A 26 -20.62 1.74 6.82
N PHE A 27 -19.44 1.70 7.45
CA PHE A 27 -18.24 2.34 6.92
C PHE A 27 -17.78 1.67 5.61
N SER A 28 -17.83 0.33 5.55
CA SER A 28 -17.54 -0.41 4.31
C SER A 28 -18.51 -0.03 3.17
N LEU A 29 -19.81 0.07 3.47
CA LEU A 29 -20.84 0.51 2.51
C LEU A 29 -20.60 1.94 2.00
N ALA A 30 -20.05 2.83 2.83
CA ALA A 30 -19.80 4.21 2.47
C ALA A 30 -18.48 4.38 1.69
N VAL A 31 -17.39 3.72 2.13
CA VAL A 31 -16.03 3.99 1.65
C VAL A 31 -15.68 3.18 0.41
N ILE A 32 -16.07 1.90 0.32
CA ILE A 32 -15.72 1.07 -0.84
C ILE A 32 -16.26 1.64 -2.16
N PRO A 33 -17.53 2.11 -2.26
CA PRO A 33 -17.98 2.75 -3.49
C PRO A 33 -17.20 4.01 -3.86
N LEU A 34 -16.72 4.78 -2.88
CA LEU A 34 -15.88 5.96 -3.14
C LEU A 34 -14.51 5.55 -3.70
N ILE A 35 -13.86 4.58 -3.08
CA ILE A 35 -12.57 4.04 -3.56
C ILE A 35 -12.75 3.42 -4.95
N SER A 36 -13.79 2.64 -5.17
CA SER A 36 -14.05 2.03 -6.47
C SER A 36 -14.33 3.04 -7.58
N GLN A 37 -14.96 4.17 -7.26
CA GLN A 37 -15.16 5.24 -8.24
C GLN A 37 -13.85 5.94 -8.61
N THR A 38 -12.92 6.08 -7.67
CA THR A 38 -11.62 6.69 -7.93
C THR A 38 -10.66 5.76 -8.69
N THR A 39 -10.83 4.44 -8.57
CA THR A 39 -9.94 3.45 -9.20
C THR A 39 -10.46 2.88 -10.52
N VAL A 40 -11.77 2.95 -10.80
CA VAL A 40 -12.40 2.34 -11.99
C VAL A 40 -12.67 3.34 -13.12
N SER A 41 -12.60 4.63 -12.87
CA SER A 41 -12.55 5.57 -13.98
C SER A 41 -11.13 5.56 -14.57
N PHE A 42 -10.84 4.62 -15.48
CA PHE A 42 -9.89 4.84 -16.55
C PHE A 42 -10.45 5.95 -17.46
N GLN A 43 -10.61 7.12 -16.88
CA GLN A 43 -10.58 8.33 -17.68
C GLN A 43 -9.17 8.41 -18.21
N PRO A 44 -8.95 8.72 -19.48
CA PRO A 44 -7.63 8.94 -20.00
C PRO A 44 -6.94 10.00 -19.14
N GLY A 45 -6.20 9.53 -18.12
CA GLY A 45 -5.57 10.40 -17.14
C GLY A 45 -4.61 11.32 -17.88
N VAL A 46 -4.53 12.56 -17.43
CA VAL A 46 -3.45 13.43 -17.87
C VAL A 46 -2.19 13.00 -17.14
N ASN A 47 -1.27 12.44 -17.88
CA ASN A 47 0.08 12.19 -17.42
C ASN A 47 0.96 13.38 -17.78
N TYR A 48 2.02 13.59 -17.04
CA TYR A 48 3.00 14.60 -17.37
C TYR A 48 4.42 14.10 -17.09
N ASN A 49 5.38 14.65 -17.82
CA ASN A 49 6.81 14.54 -17.55
C ASN A 49 7.43 15.93 -17.64
N PHE A 50 8.56 16.10 -16.98
CA PHE A 50 9.30 17.35 -17.04
C PHE A 50 10.80 17.13 -17.14
N SER A 51 11.48 18.12 -17.66
CA SER A 51 12.93 18.25 -17.65
C SER A 51 13.31 19.69 -17.30
N SER A 52 14.46 19.90 -16.69
CA SER A 52 14.91 21.24 -16.30
C SER A 52 16.43 21.35 -16.37
N TYR A 53 16.92 22.54 -16.67
CA TYR A 53 18.33 22.87 -16.53
C TYR A 53 18.55 24.25 -15.90
N ALA A 54 19.66 24.39 -15.20
CA ALA A 54 20.02 25.64 -14.55
C ALA A 54 20.53 26.67 -15.57
N THR A 55 20.21 27.94 -15.33
CA THR A 55 20.76 29.13 -15.98
C THR A 55 21.38 30.03 -14.93
N ALA A 56 22.04 31.11 -15.33
CA ALA A 56 22.64 32.08 -14.41
C ALA A 56 21.62 32.68 -13.42
N ASN A 57 20.34 32.79 -13.81
CA ASN A 57 19.31 33.53 -13.05
C ASN A 57 18.11 32.66 -12.64
N GLY A 58 18.19 31.33 -12.78
CA GLY A 58 17.10 30.42 -12.48
C GLY A 58 17.13 29.12 -13.27
N PHE A 59 15.96 28.59 -13.56
CA PHE A 59 15.79 27.31 -14.27
C PHE A 59 14.91 27.48 -15.50
N ASN A 60 15.32 26.92 -16.63
CA ASN A 60 14.41 26.61 -17.71
C ASN A 60 13.77 25.25 -17.45
N VAL A 61 12.46 25.17 -17.58
CA VAL A 61 11.67 23.94 -17.38
C VAL A 61 10.86 23.66 -18.61
N LEU A 62 10.95 22.45 -19.11
CA LEU A 62 10.10 21.89 -20.16
C LEU A 62 9.18 20.85 -19.54
N LEU A 63 7.88 20.99 -19.78
CA LEU A 63 6.87 20.06 -19.30
C LEU A 63 6.07 19.55 -20.50
N ILE A 64 5.71 18.27 -20.47
CA ILE A 64 4.81 17.64 -21.43
C ILE A 64 3.59 17.06 -20.70
N ALA A 65 2.41 17.26 -21.30
CA ALA A 65 1.18 16.58 -20.92
C ALA A 65 0.75 15.59 -22.02
N TYR A 66 0.37 14.38 -21.61
CA TYR A 66 -0.06 13.32 -22.50
C TYR A 66 -1.12 12.43 -21.83
N ASN A 67 -1.91 11.72 -22.63
CA ASN A 67 -2.92 10.80 -22.13
C ASN A 67 -2.34 9.39 -21.88
N SER A 68 -3.20 8.47 -21.45
CA SER A 68 -2.83 7.07 -21.18
C SER A 68 -2.33 6.28 -22.40
N PHE A 69 -2.49 6.84 -23.60
CA PHE A 69 -1.99 6.28 -24.86
C PHE A 69 -0.66 6.92 -25.29
N GLY A 70 -0.09 7.82 -24.51
CA GLY A 70 1.11 8.58 -24.87
C GLY A 70 0.86 9.72 -25.88
N GLN A 71 -0.39 10.02 -26.21
CA GLN A 71 -0.72 11.10 -27.14
C GLN A 71 -0.64 12.45 -26.42
N PRO A 72 -0.02 13.47 -27.05
CA PRO A 72 0.13 14.78 -26.46
C PRO A 72 -1.22 15.46 -26.24
N LEU A 73 -1.35 16.16 -25.11
CA LEU A 73 -2.55 16.90 -24.75
C LEU A 73 -2.31 18.40 -24.86
N SER A 74 -3.02 19.03 -25.77
CA SER A 74 -3.02 20.48 -26.01
C SER A 74 -3.97 21.20 -25.08
N GLY A 75 -3.65 22.44 -24.69
CA GLY A 75 -4.54 23.31 -23.93
C GLY A 75 -4.66 22.98 -22.44
N ILE A 76 -3.81 22.08 -21.91
CA ILE A 76 -3.81 21.77 -20.48
C ILE A 76 -3.14 22.92 -19.72
N ALA A 77 -3.87 23.51 -18.78
CA ALA A 77 -3.38 24.56 -17.92
C ALA A 77 -2.78 23.98 -16.62
N PHE A 78 -1.53 24.31 -16.35
CA PHE A 78 -0.81 23.97 -15.13
C PHE A 78 -0.63 25.22 -14.27
N ASN A 79 -1.11 25.21 -13.06
CA ASN A 79 -0.83 26.21 -12.04
C ASN A 79 0.42 25.78 -11.26
N LEU A 80 1.45 26.60 -11.33
CA LEU A 80 2.75 26.35 -10.71
C LEU A 80 2.97 27.31 -9.57
N THR A 81 3.32 26.78 -8.40
CA THR A 81 3.60 27.60 -7.21
C THR A 81 4.96 27.20 -6.62
N GLY A 82 5.79 28.18 -6.31
CA GLY A 82 7.06 27.93 -5.61
C GLY A 82 6.80 27.56 -4.16
N VAL A 83 7.43 26.52 -3.64
CA VAL A 83 7.27 26.08 -2.24
C VAL A 83 8.16 26.91 -1.33
N ASN A 84 9.43 27.12 -1.69
CA ASN A 84 10.44 27.78 -0.88
C ASN A 84 10.87 29.16 -1.42
N PHE A 85 10.20 29.66 -2.46
CA PHE A 85 10.51 30.94 -3.10
C PHE A 85 9.24 31.55 -3.73
N LYS A 86 9.26 32.88 -3.93
CA LYS A 86 8.11 33.60 -4.45
C LYS A 86 7.98 33.38 -5.96
N PHE A 87 7.17 32.41 -6.35
CA PHE A 87 6.84 32.11 -7.76
C PHE A 87 5.40 31.63 -7.86
N GLY A 88 4.69 32.13 -8.86
CA GLY A 88 3.34 31.69 -9.20
C GLY A 88 3.08 31.99 -10.68
N LYS A 89 2.78 30.97 -11.47
CA LYS A 89 2.52 31.11 -12.89
C LYS A 89 1.56 30.02 -13.40
N THR A 90 0.61 30.39 -14.21
CA THR A 90 -0.18 29.44 -15.01
C THR A 90 0.44 29.32 -16.38
N VAL A 91 0.69 28.07 -16.83
CA VAL A 91 1.25 27.76 -18.15
C VAL A 91 0.33 26.78 -18.87
N THR A 92 0.24 26.88 -20.19
CA THR A 92 -0.68 26.07 -20.99
C THR A 92 0.10 25.33 -22.07
N THR A 93 -0.18 24.04 -22.27
CA THR A 93 0.48 23.21 -23.26
C THR A 93 0.06 23.61 -24.68
N ASN A 94 1.02 23.55 -25.62
CA ASN A 94 0.81 23.80 -27.06
C ASN A 94 0.20 22.57 -27.75
N SER A 95 0.08 22.61 -29.08
CA SER A 95 -0.45 21.49 -29.89
C SER A 95 0.35 20.19 -29.81
N SER A 96 1.62 20.26 -29.39
CA SER A 96 2.48 19.09 -29.15
C SER A 96 2.46 18.66 -27.69
N GLY A 97 1.53 19.15 -26.87
CA GLY A 97 1.46 18.85 -25.44
C GLY A 97 2.59 19.45 -24.60
N LEU A 98 3.45 20.28 -25.19
CA LEU A 98 4.64 20.84 -24.57
C LEU A 98 4.40 22.26 -24.07
N VAL A 99 5.06 22.60 -22.98
CA VAL A 99 5.21 24.00 -22.53
C VAL A 99 6.57 24.21 -21.93
N GLU A 100 7.22 25.28 -22.36
CA GLU A 100 8.51 25.75 -21.82
C GLU A 100 8.29 27.03 -21.02
N PHE A 101 8.92 27.11 -19.84
CA PHE A 101 8.85 28.27 -19.00
C PHE A 101 10.10 28.45 -18.16
N PHE A 102 10.33 29.71 -17.74
CA PHE A 102 11.43 30.08 -16.88
C PHE A 102 10.96 30.26 -15.44
N VAL A 103 11.75 29.75 -14.51
CA VAL A 103 11.56 29.88 -13.07
C VAL A 103 12.73 30.69 -12.50
N PRO A 104 12.51 31.94 -12.07
CA PRO A 104 13.56 32.73 -11.43
C PRO A 104 13.81 32.18 -10.03
N ALA A 105 15.03 31.74 -9.78
CA ALA A 105 15.44 31.24 -8.47
C ALA A 105 16.86 31.76 -8.15
N ASN A 106 16.99 32.40 -7.00
CA ASN A 106 18.28 32.82 -6.50
C ASN A 106 19.03 31.74 -5.74
N SER A 107 18.46 30.54 -5.67
CA SER A 107 18.95 29.41 -4.89
C SER A 107 19.49 28.30 -5.78
N THR A 108 20.42 27.54 -5.26
CA THR A 108 21.00 26.37 -5.91
C THR A 108 20.03 25.21 -6.08
N GLN A 109 18.83 25.28 -5.52
CA GLN A 109 17.78 24.27 -5.60
C GLN A 109 16.40 24.93 -5.47
N GLY A 110 15.46 24.57 -6.33
CA GLY A 110 14.07 25.05 -6.29
C GLY A 110 13.08 23.90 -6.18
N THR A 111 12.00 24.11 -5.45
CA THR A 111 10.87 23.16 -5.37
C THR A 111 9.62 23.85 -5.88
N LEU A 112 8.98 23.27 -6.89
CA LEU A 112 7.71 23.73 -7.44
C LEU A 112 6.59 22.78 -7.04
N GLU A 113 5.47 23.33 -6.64
CA GLU A 113 4.20 22.62 -6.54
C GLU A 113 3.42 22.80 -7.83
N LEU A 114 3.02 21.69 -8.42
CA LEU A 114 2.30 21.64 -9.69
C LEU A 114 0.87 21.20 -9.44
N ASN A 115 -0.07 22.09 -9.75
CA ASN A 115 -1.50 21.81 -9.74
C ASN A 115 -2.03 21.93 -11.18
N ALA A 116 -2.58 20.86 -11.72
CA ALA A 116 -3.24 20.95 -13.04
C ALA A 116 -4.74 21.11 -12.85
N ASN A 117 -5.28 22.17 -13.43
CA ASN A 117 -6.71 22.35 -13.59
C ASN A 117 -7.07 22.13 -15.06
N ILE A 118 -7.71 20.99 -15.35
CA ILE A 118 -8.11 20.62 -16.69
C ILE A 118 -9.48 21.26 -16.96
N ALA A 119 -9.47 22.51 -17.38
CA ALA A 119 -10.67 23.23 -17.77
C ALA A 119 -10.98 22.96 -19.25
N GLY A 120 -12.16 22.43 -19.56
CA GLY A 120 -12.75 22.46 -20.91
C GLY A 120 -12.78 21.16 -21.70
N SER A 121 -12.35 20.05 -21.16
CA SER A 121 -12.66 18.71 -21.68
C SER A 121 -13.66 18.00 -20.77
N SER A 122 -14.29 16.93 -21.25
CA SER A 122 -15.14 16.03 -20.44
C SER A 122 -14.40 15.40 -19.23
N LEU A 123 -13.18 15.80 -18.99
CA LEU A 123 -12.23 15.40 -17.96
C LEU A 123 -12.06 16.58 -16.99
N SER A 124 -12.92 16.67 -15.99
CA SER A 124 -12.66 17.53 -14.83
C SER A 124 -11.79 16.77 -13.83
N GLN A 125 -10.48 16.80 -14.00
CA GLN A 125 -9.54 16.24 -13.05
C GLN A 125 -8.66 17.33 -12.45
N THR A 126 -8.68 17.44 -11.13
CA THR A 126 -7.60 18.06 -10.36
C THR A 126 -6.54 17.01 -10.13
N LEU A 127 -5.37 17.14 -10.75
CA LEU A 127 -4.21 16.34 -10.34
C LEU A 127 -3.84 16.77 -8.91
N PRO A 128 -3.62 15.82 -7.99
CA PRO A 128 -3.17 16.17 -6.64
C PRO A 128 -1.82 16.91 -6.72
N ASN A 129 -1.56 17.76 -5.74
CA ASN A 129 -0.33 18.52 -5.61
C ASN A 129 0.89 17.64 -5.86
N GLN A 130 1.61 17.91 -6.95
CA GLN A 130 2.83 17.20 -7.30
C GLN A 130 4.02 18.13 -7.03
N ILE A 131 5.07 17.55 -6.48
CA ILE A 131 6.29 18.30 -6.18
C ILE A 131 7.33 18.04 -7.26
N ILE A 132 7.78 19.12 -7.92
CA ILE A 132 8.88 19.11 -8.88
C ILE A 132 10.12 19.69 -8.21
N ILE A 133 11.20 18.91 -8.16
CA ILE A 133 12.48 19.36 -7.63
C ILE A 133 13.36 19.82 -8.79
N LEU A 134 13.76 21.09 -8.75
CA LEU A 134 14.67 21.70 -9.70
C LEU A 134 16.08 21.65 -9.12
N ASN A 135 16.92 20.80 -9.68
CA ASN A 135 18.32 20.69 -9.29
C ASN A 135 19.21 21.57 -10.18
N PRO A 136 20.28 22.15 -9.65
CA PRO A 136 21.13 23.09 -10.41
C PRO A 136 21.84 22.45 -11.60
N GLY A 137 22.25 21.20 -11.56
CA GLY A 137 22.92 20.52 -12.68
C GLY A 137 24.05 21.34 -13.36
N LYS A 138 24.38 20.94 -14.59
CA LYS A 138 25.29 21.74 -15.44
C LYS A 138 24.48 22.72 -16.28
N PRO A 139 24.93 23.98 -16.45
CA PRO A 139 24.23 24.95 -17.33
C PRO A 139 23.97 24.40 -18.72
N GLY A 140 22.73 24.52 -19.19
CA GLY A 140 22.32 24.05 -20.51
C GLY A 140 22.19 22.54 -20.68
N ILE A 141 22.53 21.74 -19.67
CA ILE A 141 22.35 20.28 -19.68
C ILE A 141 21.17 19.92 -18.79
N PRO A 142 20.07 19.39 -19.36
CA PRO A 142 18.90 18.98 -18.57
C PRO A 142 19.24 17.90 -17.54
N ASN A 143 18.70 18.06 -16.33
CA ASN A 143 18.87 17.08 -15.25
C ASN A 143 18.19 15.75 -15.55
N ASN A 144 17.10 15.80 -16.29
CA ASN A 144 16.33 14.63 -16.69
C ASN A 144 16.31 14.58 -18.22
N LEU A 145 17.31 13.90 -18.82
CA LEU A 145 17.48 13.83 -20.26
C LEU A 145 16.43 12.95 -20.94
N ALA A 146 15.96 11.91 -20.27
CA ALA A 146 14.90 11.05 -20.78
C ALA A 146 14.11 10.40 -19.63
N SER A 147 12.86 10.06 -19.90
CA SER A 147 12.04 9.17 -19.08
C SER A 147 11.30 8.19 -19.98
N ILE A 148 11.10 6.99 -19.47
CA ILE A 148 10.41 5.89 -20.17
C ILE A 148 9.16 5.56 -19.37
N GLN A 149 8.03 5.34 -20.07
CA GLN A 149 6.79 4.84 -19.45
C GLN A 149 6.12 3.85 -20.40
N LEU A 150 5.40 2.86 -19.82
CA LEU A 150 4.48 2.04 -20.60
C LEU A 150 3.14 2.76 -20.72
N VAL A 151 2.65 2.84 -21.94
CA VAL A 151 1.33 3.38 -22.27
C VAL A 151 0.49 2.30 -22.93
N THR A 152 -0.82 2.47 -22.94
CA THR A 152 -1.72 1.54 -23.63
C THR A 152 -1.67 1.80 -25.14
N ASP A 153 -1.60 0.76 -25.96
CA ASP A 153 -1.73 0.89 -27.41
C ASP A 153 -3.13 1.43 -27.76
N ALA A 154 -3.17 2.54 -28.52
CA ALA A 154 -4.41 3.19 -28.91
C ALA A 154 -5.29 2.31 -29.82
N SER A 155 -4.69 1.37 -30.56
CA SER A 155 -5.37 0.44 -31.47
C SER A 155 -5.82 -0.85 -30.76
N ASN A 156 -5.17 -1.24 -29.67
CA ASN A 156 -5.45 -2.45 -28.91
C ASN A 156 -5.17 -2.26 -27.42
N SER A 157 -6.22 -2.09 -26.63
CA SER A 157 -6.13 -1.84 -25.18
C SER A 157 -5.45 -2.97 -24.37
N SER A 158 -5.32 -4.17 -24.95
CA SER A 158 -4.60 -5.29 -24.31
C SER A 158 -3.09 -5.25 -24.57
N ARG A 159 -2.61 -4.35 -25.42
CA ARG A 159 -1.19 -4.18 -25.75
C ARG A 159 -0.62 -2.95 -25.07
N LYS A 160 0.68 -2.98 -24.86
CA LYS A 160 1.43 -1.84 -24.30
C LYS A 160 2.46 -1.36 -25.30
N ASP A 161 2.57 -0.05 -25.40
CA ASP A 161 3.61 0.64 -26.14
C ASP A 161 4.57 1.32 -25.17
N VAL A 162 5.74 1.72 -25.65
CA VAL A 162 6.74 2.44 -24.87
C VAL A 162 6.66 3.92 -25.21
N PHE A 163 6.24 4.73 -24.26
CA PHE A 163 6.33 6.18 -24.36
C PHE A 163 7.70 6.64 -23.85
N VAL A 164 8.38 7.45 -24.64
CA VAL A 164 9.67 8.05 -24.30
C VAL A 164 9.55 9.56 -24.40
N PHE A 165 9.77 10.23 -23.26
CA PHE A 165 10.05 11.67 -23.23
C PHE A 165 11.56 11.84 -23.18
N ALA A 166 12.14 12.57 -24.12
CA ALA A 166 13.60 12.73 -24.21
C ALA A 166 13.97 14.11 -24.75
N VAL A 167 15.02 14.69 -24.20
CA VAL A 167 15.54 16.00 -24.59
C VAL A 167 17.06 16.01 -24.72
N GLY A 168 17.55 16.76 -25.65
CA GLY A 168 18.96 17.10 -25.77
C GLY A 168 19.32 18.35 -24.94
N PRO A 169 20.60 18.82 -25.04
CA PRO A 169 21.03 20.06 -24.42
C PRO A 169 20.16 21.25 -24.87
N ASN A 170 19.86 22.16 -23.94
CA ASN A 170 18.97 23.32 -24.13
C ASN A 170 17.61 22.94 -24.72
N PHE A 171 17.06 21.77 -24.33
CA PHE A 171 15.82 21.18 -24.83
C PHE A 171 15.80 20.98 -26.37
N SER A 172 16.96 20.83 -26.99
CA SER A 172 17.03 20.43 -28.36
C SER A 172 16.43 19.04 -28.59
N LYS A 173 16.15 18.71 -29.85
CA LYS A 173 15.71 17.35 -30.22
C LYS A 173 16.76 16.33 -29.78
N PRO A 174 16.33 15.22 -29.21
CA PRO A 174 17.23 14.14 -28.79
C PRO A 174 17.78 13.39 -30.01
N ASP A 175 18.93 12.74 -29.85
CA ASP A 175 19.48 11.77 -30.78
C ASP A 175 19.92 10.54 -29.98
N TYR A 176 18.92 9.75 -29.56
CA TYR A 176 19.07 8.61 -28.67
C TYR A 176 18.52 7.36 -29.35
N SER A 177 18.89 6.20 -28.82
CA SER A 177 18.38 4.90 -29.24
C SER A 177 17.73 4.19 -28.07
N LEU A 178 16.55 3.60 -28.29
CA LEU A 178 15.79 2.80 -27.33
C LEU A 178 16.08 1.32 -27.56
N TYR A 179 16.47 0.64 -26.52
CA TYR A 179 16.71 -0.79 -26.49
C TYR A 179 15.82 -1.46 -25.44
N TYR A 180 15.63 -2.75 -25.58
CA TYR A 180 14.92 -3.56 -24.58
C TYR A 180 15.54 -4.94 -24.40
N THR A 181 15.29 -5.53 -23.28
CA THR A 181 15.49 -6.96 -23.02
C THR A 181 14.39 -7.48 -22.08
N ILE A 182 14.17 -8.78 -22.08
CA ILE A 182 13.24 -9.43 -21.18
C ILE A 182 14.07 -10.24 -20.20
N ILE A 183 13.90 -9.97 -18.93
CA ILE A 183 14.67 -10.59 -17.85
C ILE A 183 13.74 -11.20 -16.82
N PRO A 184 14.16 -12.25 -16.12
CA PRO A 184 13.41 -12.75 -14.97
C PRO A 184 13.23 -11.65 -13.92
N ALA A 185 12.04 -11.54 -13.36
CA ALA A 185 11.76 -10.53 -12.36
C ALA A 185 12.60 -10.70 -11.08
N SER A 186 13.03 -11.93 -10.77
CA SER A 186 14.00 -12.21 -9.70
C SER A 186 15.37 -11.53 -9.90
N SER A 187 15.67 -11.10 -11.12
CA SER A 187 16.92 -10.37 -11.46
C SER A 187 16.84 -8.87 -11.10
N ILE A 188 15.65 -8.35 -10.73
CA ILE A 188 15.46 -6.93 -10.35
C ILE A 188 15.88 -6.67 -8.91
N GLY A 189 15.85 -7.65 -8.01
CA GLY A 189 16.17 -7.52 -6.58
C GLY A 189 17.65 -7.27 -6.25
N GLY A 190 18.55 -7.49 -7.21
CA GLY A 190 19.87 -6.87 -7.24
C GLY A 190 19.88 -6.04 -8.51
N PHE A 191 19.87 -4.71 -8.43
CA PHE A 191 19.95 -3.82 -9.58
C PHE A 191 20.76 -4.51 -10.69
N PRO A 192 20.22 -4.67 -11.90
CA PRO A 192 20.94 -5.38 -12.93
C PRO A 192 22.32 -4.76 -12.98
N GLY A 193 23.35 -5.60 -13.01
CA GLY A 193 24.71 -5.15 -13.29
C GLY A 193 24.67 -4.19 -14.48
N PRO A 194 25.65 -3.38 -14.73
CA PRO A 194 25.55 -2.21 -15.59
C PRO A 194 24.81 -2.58 -16.87
N VAL A 195 23.63 -1.93 -17.08
CA VAL A 195 22.80 -2.12 -18.26
C VAL A 195 23.67 -1.81 -19.46
N ASN A 196 24.00 -2.85 -20.24
CA ASN A 196 24.91 -2.72 -21.37
C ASN A 196 24.12 -2.88 -22.67
N GLU A 197 24.26 -1.94 -23.56
CA GLU A 197 23.64 -1.92 -24.89
C GLU A 197 23.85 -3.25 -25.66
N SER A 198 25.05 -3.87 -25.54
CA SER A 198 25.37 -5.13 -26.21
C SER A 198 24.49 -6.32 -25.85
N ASN A 199 23.86 -6.29 -24.67
CA ASN A 199 23.00 -7.36 -24.20
C ASN A 199 21.49 -7.08 -24.42
N MET A 200 21.18 -6.00 -25.12
CA MET A 200 19.81 -5.55 -25.36
C MET A 200 19.48 -5.57 -26.86
N LYS A 201 18.19 -5.71 -27.17
CA LYS A 201 17.69 -5.64 -28.53
C LYS A 201 17.31 -4.21 -28.87
N TYR A 202 17.76 -3.73 -30.02
CA TYR A 202 17.35 -2.43 -30.54
C TYR A 202 15.85 -2.40 -30.81
N LEU A 203 15.18 -1.31 -30.40
CA LEU A 203 13.75 -1.11 -30.61
C LEU A 203 13.48 0.05 -31.58
N ALA A 204 14.03 1.25 -31.34
CA ALA A 204 13.79 2.41 -32.16
C ALA A 204 14.81 3.55 -31.91
N ASP A 205 14.95 4.46 -32.87
CA ASP A 205 15.60 5.77 -32.67
C ASP A 205 14.59 6.77 -32.05
N ILE A 206 15.04 7.54 -31.09
CA ILE A 206 14.30 8.60 -30.44
C ILE A 206 14.85 9.95 -30.95
N LYS A 207 14.11 10.57 -31.87
CA LYS A 207 14.49 11.83 -32.54
C LYS A 207 13.57 13.00 -32.21
N ASP A 208 12.45 12.73 -31.55
CA ASP A 208 11.48 13.73 -31.09
C ASP A 208 11.38 13.74 -29.54
N ILE A 209 11.03 14.92 -29.01
CA ILE A 209 10.95 15.14 -27.57
C ILE A 209 9.96 14.17 -26.89
N ALA A 210 8.91 13.79 -27.61
CA ALA A 210 7.95 12.79 -27.17
C ALA A 210 7.73 11.78 -28.31
N SER A 211 7.90 10.51 -28.01
CA SER A 211 7.74 9.42 -28.96
C SER A 211 7.00 8.26 -28.34
N VAL A 212 6.02 7.70 -29.06
CA VAL A 212 5.39 6.43 -28.73
C VAL A 212 5.98 5.37 -29.66
N VAL A 213 6.59 4.35 -29.09
CA VAL A 213 7.21 3.26 -29.83
C VAL A 213 6.41 1.99 -29.61
N ASN A 214 5.93 1.40 -30.70
CA ASN A 214 5.18 0.14 -30.63
C ASN A 214 6.07 -0.99 -30.13
N PHE A 215 5.57 -1.66 -29.10
CA PHE A 215 6.25 -2.79 -28.50
C PHE A 215 5.45 -4.07 -28.70
N ASN A 216 6.02 -5.00 -29.46
CA ASN A 216 5.45 -6.34 -29.64
C ASN A 216 6.00 -7.27 -28.57
N VAL A 217 5.18 -7.59 -27.56
CA VAL A 217 5.53 -8.58 -26.55
C VAL A 217 5.70 -9.94 -27.23
N PRO A 218 6.86 -10.61 -27.08
CA PRO A 218 7.05 -11.95 -27.60
C PRO A 218 6.03 -12.93 -26.98
N SER A 219 5.54 -13.86 -27.77
CA SER A 219 4.50 -14.81 -27.35
C SER A 219 4.94 -15.80 -26.26
N ASN A 220 6.23 -15.91 -26.01
CA ASN A 220 6.84 -16.83 -25.04
C ASN A 220 7.20 -16.16 -23.70
N VAL A 221 6.82 -14.91 -23.50
CA VAL A 221 7.11 -14.19 -22.21
C VAL A 221 6.21 -14.74 -21.11
N SER A 222 6.80 -15.14 -20.00
CA SER A 222 6.09 -15.63 -18.82
C SER A 222 5.71 -14.50 -17.88
N ALA A 223 4.76 -14.76 -16.96
CA ALA A 223 4.34 -13.80 -15.93
C ALA A 223 5.48 -13.41 -14.96
N ASN A 224 6.55 -14.22 -14.91
CA ASN A 224 7.71 -13.98 -14.06
C ASN A 224 8.83 -13.21 -14.76
N GLU A 225 8.56 -12.68 -15.94
CA GLU A 225 9.52 -11.89 -16.72
C GLU A 225 9.07 -10.44 -16.81
N VAL A 226 10.03 -9.54 -16.85
CA VAL A 226 9.83 -8.10 -16.96
C VAL A 226 10.54 -7.55 -18.18
N LEU A 227 9.97 -6.50 -18.75
CA LEU A 227 10.62 -5.67 -19.74
C LEU A 227 11.61 -4.75 -19.02
N LEU A 228 12.86 -4.81 -19.42
CA LEU A 228 13.84 -3.79 -19.15
C LEU A 228 14.01 -2.97 -20.44
N ALA A 229 13.52 -1.75 -20.44
CA ALA A 229 13.73 -0.80 -21.51
C ALA A 229 14.80 0.22 -21.10
N ALA A 230 15.67 0.60 -22.01
CA ALA A 230 16.75 1.54 -21.73
C ALA A 230 16.99 2.47 -22.92
N VAL A 231 17.25 3.74 -22.63
CA VAL A 231 17.61 4.76 -23.60
C VAL A 231 19.12 5.03 -23.52
N PHE A 232 19.80 4.95 -24.65
CA PHE A 232 21.22 5.21 -24.75
C PHE A 232 21.49 6.38 -25.71
N GLN A 233 22.56 7.11 -25.44
CA GLN A 233 23.16 8.00 -26.42
C GLN A 233 23.85 7.15 -27.51
N ARG A 234 24.11 7.74 -28.69
CA ARG A 234 24.85 7.06 -29.79
C ARG A 234 26.27 6.60 -29.43
N ASN A 235 26.84 7.17 -28.37
CA ASN A 235 28.17 6.74 -27.87
C ASN A 235 28.06 5.56 -26.86
N GLY A 236 26.90 4.93 -26.72
CA GLY A 236 26.66 3.82 -25.80
C GLY A 236 26.47 4.22 -24.34
N THR A 237 26.39 5.52 -24.03
CA THR A 237 26.14 5.98 -22.65
C THR A 237 24.67 5.79 -22.28
N LEU A 238 24.39 5.06 -21.22
CA LEU A 238 23.05 4.89 -20.66
C LEU A 238 22.52 6.22 -20.13
N ILE A 239 21.32 6.62 -20.56
CA ILE A 239 20.61 7.81 -20.08
C ILE A 239 19.62 7.44 -18.98
N THR A 240 18.75 6.49 -19.27
CA THR A 240 17.71 6.03 -18.33
C THR A 240 17.30 4.61 -18.66
N SER A 241 16.75 3.92 -17.68
CA SER A 241 16.15 2.59 -17.86
C SER A 241 14.86 2.46 -17.03
N LEU A 242 13.96 1.60 -17.51
CA LEU A 242 12.72 1.23 -16.86
C LEU A 242 12.60 -0.28 -16.83
N ALA A 243 12.42 -0.86 -15.65
CA ALA A 243 12.05 -2.26 -15.51
C ALA A 243 10.57 -2.35 -15.11
N THR A 244 9.76 -3.05 -15.88
CA THR A 244 8.32 -3.13 -15.62
C THR A 244 7.72 -4.42 -16.16
N ASN A 245 6.64 -4.87 -15.56
CA ASN A 245 5.93 -6.06 -16.03
C ASN A 245 5.13 -5.72 -17.29
N VAL A 246 5.44 -6.42 -18.40
CA VAL A 246 4.78 -6.22 -19.70
C VAL A 246 3.46 -6.96 -19.80
N LEU A 247 3.38 -8.09 -19.12
CA LEU A 247 2.20 -8.97 -19.15
C LEU A 247 1.13 -8.57 -18.15
N SER A 248 1.24 -7.40 -17.51
CA SER A 248 0.06 -6.86 -16.85
C SER A 248 -1.01 -6.62 -17.91
N PRO A 249 -1.89 -7.63 -18.20
CA PRO A 249 -3.10 -7.34 -18.93
C PRO A 249 -3.80 -6.30 -18.09
N ASN A 250 -4.13 -5.15 -18.62
CA ASN A 250 -4.87 -4.12 -17.91
C ASN A 250 -4.63 -4.25 -16.41
N ILE A 251 -4.01 -3.30 -15.74
CA ILE A 251 -4.13 -3.28 -14.29
C ILE A 251 -5.65 -3.07 -14.05
N ASN A 252 -6.41 -4.11 -14.25
CA ASN A 252 -7.62 -4.33 -13.52
C ASN A 252 -7.08 -4.50 -12.12
N ILE A 253 -7.01 -3.38 -11.38
CA ILE A 253 -6.79 -3.45 -9.95
C ILE A 253 -7.80 -4.49 -9.52
N SER A 254 -7.32 -5.69 -9.22
CA SER A 254 -8.23 -6.80 -8.98
C SER A 254 -9.07 -6.39 -7.77
N ALA A 255 -10.32 -6.80 -7.73
CA ALA A 255 -11.14 -6.58 -6.54
C ALA A 255 -10.36 -6.94 -5.27
N SER A 256 -9.50 -7.96 -5.34
CA SER A 256 -8.62 -8.37 -4.24
C SER A 256 -7.57 -7.33 -3.84
N GLN A 257 -7.01 -6.55 -4.78
CA GLN A 257 -6.03 -5.48 -4.46
C GLN A 257 -6.71 -4.29 -3.76
N ILE A 258 -7.88 -3.88 -4.26
CA ILE A 258 -8.67 -2.81 -3.61
C ILE A 258 -9.12 -3.30 -2.22
N ALA A 259 -9.62 -4.55 -2.14
CA ALA A 259 -10.03 -5.16 -0.89
C ALA A 259 -8.85 -5.28 0.09
N SER A 260 -7.66 -5.65 -0.37
CA SER A 260 -6.44 -5.72 0.44
C SER A 260 -6.13 -4.37 1.09
N SER A 261 -6.09 -3.29 0.29
CA SER A 261 -5.85 -1.93 0.81
C SER A 261 -6.95 -1.48 1.79
N PHE A 262 -8.21 -1.86 1.53
CA PHE A 262 -9.31 -1.56 2.43
C PHE A 262 -9.22 -2.36 3.74
N LEU A 263 -8.93 -3.65 3.66
CA LEU A 263 -8.84 -4.52 4.83
C LEU A 263 -7.66 -4.13 5.74
N SER A 264 -6.47 -3.89 5.15
CA SER A 264 -5.28 -3.51 5.92
C SER A 264 -5.34 -2.06 6.44
N GLY A 265 -5.88 -1.13 5.65
CA GLY A 265 -5.91 0.28 6.06
C GLY A 265 -7.05 0.63 7.02
N ILE A 266 -8.17 -0.09 6.94
CA ILE A 266 -9.39 0.29 7.66
C ILE A 266 -9.86 -0.80 8.62
N LEU A 267 -10.10 -2.03 8.14
CA LEU A 267 -10.59 -3.09 9.01
C LEU A 267 -9.58 -3.46 10.08
N ALA A 268 -8.29 -3.48 9.76
CA ALA A 268 -7.24 -3.74 10.73
C ALA A 268 -7.27 -2.75 11.93
N VAL A 269 -7.69 -1.50 11.71
CA VAL A 269 -7.86 -0.51 12.80
C VAL A 269 -9.09 -0.80 13.68
N PHE A 270 -10.21 -1.23 13.08
CA PHE A 270 -11.45 -1.44 13.84
C PHE A 270 -11.54 -2.81 14.52
N VAL A 271 -10.84 -3.80 14.01
CA VAL A 271 -10.82 -5.15 14.58
C VAL A 271 -10.20 -5.19 15.97
N PRO A 272 -9.06 -4.56 16.26
CA PRO A 272 -8.53 -4.42 17.62
C PRO A 272 -9.50 -3.71 18.56
N LEU A 273 -10.15 -2.64 18.11
CA LEU A 273 -11.14 -1.92 18.92
C LEU A 273 -12.33 -2.81 19.28
N MET A 274 -12.81 -3.62 18.33
CA MET A 274 -13.85 -4.61 18.60
C MET A 274 -13.39 -5.64 19.61
N ALA A 275 -12.16 -6.15 19.49
CA ALA A 275 -11.58 -7.11 20.42
C ALA A 275 -11.45 -6.51 21.84
N ILE A 276 -11.01 -5.25 21.95
CA ILE A 276 -10.88 -4.52 23.22
C ILE A 276 -12.23 -4.35 23.90
N LEU A 277 -13.23 -3.85 23.19
CA LEU A 277 -14.57 -3.66 23.73
C LEU A 277 -15.26 -4.99 24.05
N GLY A 278 -15.05 -6.01 23.22
CA GLY A 278 -15.50 -7.37 23.44
C GLY A 278 -14.90 -7.96 24.71
N ALA A 279 -13.57 -7.97 24.83
CA ALA A 279 -12.86 -8.50 25.99
C ALA A 279 -13.24 -7.77 27.29
N TYR A 280 -13.36 -6.44 27.23
CA TYR A 280 -13.83 -5.65 28.37
C TYR A 280 -15.23 -6.04 28.82
N SER A 281 -16.18 -6.17 27.90
CA SER A 281 -17.58 -6.46 28.22
C SER A 281 -17.81 -7.90 28.69
N ILE A 282 -17.04 -8.86 28.14
CA ILE A 282 -17.21 -10.29 28.40
C ILE A 282 -16.54 -10.70 29.71
N TYR A 283 -15.33 -10.20 29.98
CA TYR A 283 -14.52 -10.61 31.11
C TYR A 283 -13.98 -9.45 31.94
N GLY A 284 -13.39 -8.45 31.32
CA GLY A 284 -12.63 -7.42 32.02
C GLY A 284 -13.46 -6.65 33.07
N ARG A 285 -14.66 -6.22 32.69
CA ARG A 285 -15.59 -5.52 33.61
C ARG A 285 -15.95 -6.38 34.82
N ASP A 286 -16.37 -7.63 34.60
CA ASP A 286 -16.78 -8.53 35.67
C ASP A 286 -15.62 -8.84 36.62
N ARG A 287 -14.40 -8.95 36.10
CA ARG A 287 -13.19 -9.20 36.86
C ARG A 287 -12.85 -8.02 37.76
N VAL A 288 -12.86 -6.81 37.25
CA VAL A 288 -12.45 -5.61 37.99
C VAL A 288 -13.53 -5.17 38.99
N SER A 289 -14.82 -5.39 38.66
CA SER A 289 -15.93 -5.04 39.56
C SER A 289 -16.20 -6.07 40.65
N GLY A 290 -15.45 -7.18 40.71
CA GLY A 290 -15.65 -8.24 41.73
C GLY A 290 -16.83 -9.17 41.46
N VAL A 291 -17.60 -8.95 40.39
CA VAL A 291 -18.77 -9.81 40.04
C VAL A 291 -18.33 -11.24 39.74
N LEU A 292 -17.09 -11.48 39.33
CA LEU A 292 -16.56 -12.84 39.12
C LEU A 292 -16.58 -13.69 40.39
N GLU A 293 -16.44 -13.11 41.57
CA GLU A 293 -16.44 -13.83 42.83
C GLU A 293 -17.81 -14.46 43.10
N SER A 294 -18.90 -13.76 42.73
CA SER A 294 -20.25 -14.32 42.86
C SER A 294 -20.55 -15.47 41.89
N VAL A 295 -19.86 -15.51 40.74
CA VAL A 295 -19.97 -16.62 39.78
C VAL A 295 -19.16 -17.83 40.24
N LEU A 296 -18.08 -17.62 40.98
CA LEU A 296 -17.19 -18.67 41.50
C LEU A 296 -17.78 -19.41 42.73
N VAL A 297 -18.91 -18.97 43.29
CA VAL A 297 -19.68 -19.77 44.24
C VAL A 297 -20.22 -21.08 43.63
N ARG A 298 -20.31 -21.14 42.30
CA ARG A 298 -20.60 -22.36 41.55
C ARG A 298 -19.33 -23.21 41.37
N PRO A 299 -19.42 -24.54 41.19
CA PRO A 299 -18.27 -25.42 41.03
C PRO A 299 -17.60 -25.23 39.67
N VAL A 300 -17.08 -24.02 39.40
CA VAL A 300 -16.37 -23.64 38.16
C VAL A 300 -15.01 -23.08 38.55
N THR A 301 -13.94 -23.61 37.94
CA THR A 301 -12.59 -23.09 38.17
C THR A 301 -12.38 -21.76 37.44
N ARG A 302 -11.57 -20.89 38.00
CA ARG A 302 -11.21 -19.59 37.35
C ARG A 302 -10.59 -19.78 35.96
N ARG A 303 -9.79 -20.84 35.76
CA ARG A 303 -9.22 -21.20 34.46
C ARG A 303 -10.29 -21.57 33.45
N SER A 304 -11.23 -22.43 33.81
CA SER A 304 -12.34 -22.84 32.95
C SER A 304 -13.22 -21.65 32.56
N LEU A 305 -13.47 -20.74 33.49
CA LEU A 305 -14.24 -19.52 33.23
C LEU A 305 -13.51 -18.58 32.28
N LEU A 306 -12.19 -18.36 32.44
CA LEU A 306 -11.38 -17.55 31.54
C LEU A 306 -11.37 -18.15 30.13
N LEU A 307 -11.12 -19.46 30.01
CA LEU A 307 -11.12 -20.16 28.71
C LEU A 307 -12.49 -20.11 28.04
N SER A 308 -13.59 -20.36 28.77
CA SER A 308 -14.94 -20.25 28.23
C SER A 308 -15.22 -18.86 27.65
N ARG A 309 -14.84 -17.81 28.38
CA ARG A 309 -15.02 -16.42 27.93
C ARG A 309 -14.10 -16.02 26.80
N PHE A 310 -12.86 -16.53 26.79
CA PHE A 310 -11.94 -16.33 25.67
C PHE A 310 -12.50 -16.94 24.39
N ILE A 311 -12.90 -18.22 24.44
CA ILE A 311 -13.47 -18.94 23.29
C ILE A 311 -14.77 -18.27 22.83
N ALA A 312 -15.65 -17.88 23.76
CA ALA A 312 -16.90 -17.18 23.41
C ALA A 312 -16.63 -15.83 22.72
N GLY A 313 -15.68 -15.04 23.22
CA GLY A 313 -15.26 -13.78 22.65
C GLY A 313 -14.65 -13.96 21.25
N LEU A 314 -13.77 -14.95 21.13
CA LEU A 314 -13.12 -15.28 19.85
C LEU A 314 -14.13 -15.71 18.77
N ILE A 315 -15.06 -16.62 19.09
CA ILE A 315 -16.09 -17.09 18.17
C ILE A 315 -17.00 -15.92 17.74
N ALA A 316 -17.44 -15.11 18.69
CA ALA A 316 -18.32 -13.98 18.38
C ALA A 316 -17.62 -12.93 17.50
N SER A 317 -16.36 -12.60 17.78
CA SER A 317 -15.57 -11.67 16.99
C SER A 317 -15.22 -12.25 15.61
N ALA A 318 -14.85 -13.53 15.55
CA ALA A 318 -14.57 -14.21 14.29
C ALA A 318 -15.79 -14.22 13.36
N ALA A 319 -16.99 -14.44 13.90
CA ALA A 319 -18.24 -14.35 13.15
C ALA A 319 -18.51 -12.91 12.67
N ALA A 320 -18.29 -11.90 13.51
CA ALA A 320 -18.46 -10.50 13.14
C ALA A 320 -17.50 -10.07 12.01
N VAL A 321 -16.23 -10.47 12.09
CA VAL A 321 -15.24 -10.23 11.02
C VAL A 321 -15.64 -10.92 9.73
N MET A 322 -16.06 -12.20 9.79
CA MET A 322 -16.52 -12.92 8.60
C MET A 322 -17.70 -12.23 7.93
N ILE A 323 -18.72 -11.83 8.71
CA ILE A 323 -19.87 -11.10 8.19
C ILE A 323 -19.43 -9.82 7.50
N THR A 324 -18.50 -9.07 8.08
CA THR A 324 -17.98 -7.83 7.49
C THR A 324 -17.26 -8.09 6.16
N ILE A 325 -16.40 -9.11 6.09
CA ILE A 325 -15.69 -9.47 4.86
C ILE A 325 -16.68 -9.92 3.76
N LEU A 326 -17.72 -10.68 4.11
CA LEU A 326 -18.76 -11.09 3.16
C LEU A 326 -19.60 -9.90 2.66
N VAL A 327 -19.83 -8.89 3.50
CA VAL A 327 -20.46 -7.64 3.06
C VAL A 327 -19.54 -6.89 2.12
N VAL A 328 -18.24 -6.84 2.40
CA VAL A 328 -17.24 -6.25 1.49
C VAL A 328 -17.26 -6.98 0.14
N ASP A 329 -17.22 -8.31 0.13
CA ASP A 329 -17.30 -9.11 -1.10
C ASP A 329 -18.58 -8.82 -1.90
N LEU A 330 -19.73 -8.75 -1.24
CA LEU A 330 -21.00 -8.39 -1.87
C LEU A 330 -20.97 -7.00 -2.50
N ILE A 331 -20.34 -6.01 -1.85
CA ILE A 331 -20.20 -4.65 -2.40
C ILE A 331 -19.34 -4.70 -3.67
N PHE A 332 -18.23 -5.46 -3.66
CA PHE A 332 -17.39 -5.63 -4.85
C PHE A 332 -18.14 -6.33 -5.98
N ALA A 333 -18.91 -7.37 -5.67
CA ALA A 333 -19.74 -8.06 -6.64
C ALA A 333 -20.77 -7.09 -7.31
N LEU A 334 -21.43 -6.26 -6.52
CA LEU A 334 -22.44 -5.32 -6.99
C LEU A 334 -21.88 -4.11 -7.75
N LYS A 335 -20.65 -3.66 -7.39
CA LYS A 335 -20.08 -2.43 -7.97
C LYS A 335 -19.08 -2.70 -9.09
N LEU A 336 -18.29 -3.76 -8.99
CA LEU A 336 -17.23 -4.11 -9.93
C LEU A 336 -17.56 -5.36 -10.75
N ASN A 337 -18.70 -6.01 -10.50
CA ASN A 337 -19.09 -7.29 -11.09
C ASN A 337 -18.00 -8.37 -10.93
N GLN A 338 -17.26 -8.31 -9.81
CA GLN A 338 -16.17 -9.22 -9.45
C GLN A 338 -16.33 -9.68 -8.00
N TYR A 339 -16.14 -10.97 -7.77
CA TYR A 339 -16.09 -11.56 -6.44
C TYR A 339 -14.64 -11.69 -5.96
N LEU A 340 -14.45 -11.58 -4.65
CA LEU A 340 -13.17 -11.90 -4.03
C LEU A 340 -12.92 -13.40 -4.10
N SER A 341 -11.67 -13.82 -4.28
CA SER A 341 -11.36 -15.25 -4.26
C SER A 341 -11.60 -15.84 -2.87
N ALA A 342 -12.06 -17.09 -2.81
CA ALA A 342 -12.28 -17.78 -1.55
C ALA A 342 -10.99 -17.83 -0.69
N THR A 343 -9.84 -18.05 -1.35
CA THR A 343 -8.53 -18.03 -0.67
C THR A 343 -8.26 -16.69 0.00
N PHE A 344 -8.54 -15.58 -0.68
CA PHE A 344 -8.38 -14.24 -0.14
C PHE A 344 -9.32 -13.98 1.05
N ILE A 345 -10.59 -14.37 0.94
CA ILE A 345 -11.59 -14.24 2.01
C ILE A 345 -11.14 -14.99 3.26
N PHE A 346 -10.80 -16.27 3.13
CA PHE A 346 -10.44 -17.11 4.27
C PHE A 346 -9.11 -16.74 4.91
N SER A 347 -8.11 -16.37 4.13
CA SER A 347 -6.81 -15.96 4.69
C SER A 347 -6.88 -14.60 5.39
N SER A 348 -7.59 -13.62 4.81
CA SER A 348 -7.84 -12.34 5.47
C SER A 348 -8.66 -12.51 6.75
N TRP A 349 -9.70 -13.36 6.72
CA TRP A 349 -10.47 -13.69 7.90
C TRP A 349 -9.60 -14.35 8.99
N ALA A 350 -8.83 -15.36 8.63
CA ALA A 350 -7.95 -16.05 9.57
C ALA A 350 -6.93 -15.10 10.21
N SER A 351 -6.36 -14.19 9.41
CA SER A 351 -5.42 -13.17 9.89
C SER A 351 -6.04 -12.22 10.92
N LEU A 352 -7.21 -11.69 10.62
CA LEU A 352 -7.93 -10.82 11.54
C LEU A 352 -8.41 -11.57 12.80
N VAL A 353 -8.69 -12.87 12.71
CA VAL A 353 -9.01 -13.70 13.88
C VAL A 353 -7.79 -13.91 14.78
N VAL A 354 -6.60 -14.06 14.22
CA VAL A 354 -5.34 -14.09 14.99
C VAL A 354 -5.15 -12.79 15.75
N GLU A 355 -5.32 -11.66 15.10
CA GLU A 355 -5.25 -10.34 15.72
C GLU A 355 -6.26 -10.20 16.87
N VAL A 356 -7.54 -10.55 16.64
CA VAL A 356 -8.58 -10.57 17.68
C VAL A 356 -8.16 -11.43 18.87
N ALA A 357 -7.66 -12.63 18.63
CA ALA A 357 -7.25 -13.55 19.68
C ALA A 357 -6.11 -12.97 20.52
N ALA A 358 -5.12 -12.35 19.87
CA ALA A 358 -4.01 -11.67 20.53
C ALA A 358 -4.52 -10.54 21.46
N PHE A 359 -5.34 -9.63 20.94
CA PHE A 359 -5.89 -8.52 21.72
C PHE A 359 -6.77 -8.99 22.90
N ILE A 360 -7.65 -9.98 22.67
CA ILE A 360 -8.47 -10.55 23.76
C ILE A 360 -7.56 -11.16 24.84
N GLY A 361 -6.55 -11.95 24.44
CA GLY A 361 -5.60 -12.58 25.35
C GLY A 361 -4.80 -11.57 26.17
N LEU A 362 -4.24 -10.54 25.51
CA LEU A 362 -3.49 -9.46 26.15
C LEU A 362 -4.38 -8.69 27.14
N LEU A 363 -5.61 -8.36 26.78
CA LEU A 363 -6.53 -7.67 27.67
C LEU A 363 -6.97 -8.54 28.85
N PHE A 364 -7.13 -9.83 28.65
CA PHE A 364 -7.40 -10.75 29.74
C PHE A 364 -6.21 -10.81 30.72
N ALA A 365 -4.97 -10.82 30.21
CA ALA A 365 -3.77 -10.74 31.03
C ALA A 365 -3.69 -9.41 31.79
N ILE A 366 -3.89 -8.28 31.12
CA ILE A 366 -3.89 -6.93 31.71
C ILE A 366 -4.98 -6.82 32.78
N SER A 367 -6.16 -7.39 32.54
CA SER A 367 -7.26 -7.38 33.52
C SER A 367 -6.90 -8.05 34.83
N GLN A 368 -5.94 -9.00 34.84
CA GLN A 368 -5.45 -9.61 36.10
C GLN A 368 -4.58 -8.62 36.92
N LEU A 369 -3.95 -7.66 36.24
CA LEU A 369 -3.04 -6.69 36.86
C LEU A 369 -3.75 -5.39 37.28
N THR A 370 -4.83 -5.04 36.61
CA THR A 370 -5.59 -3.79 36.86
C THR A 370 -6.65 -3.95 37.97
N LYS A 371 -6.86 -2.85 38.73
CA LYS A 371 -7.85 -2.79 39.82
C LYS A 371 -9.04 -1.89 39.50
N SER A 372 -9.00 -1.14 38.40
CA SER A 372 -10.08 -0.24 37.99
C SER A 372 -10.49 -0.43 36.52
N THR A 373 -11.77 -0.21 36.25
CA THR A 373 -12.32 -0.30 34.87
C THR A 373 -11.71 0.74 33.95
N GLY A 374 -11.44 1.96 34.45
CA GLY A 374 -10.78 3.01 33.69
C GLY A 374 -9.34 2.67 33.30
N ALA A 375 -8.58 2.08 34.25
CA ALA A 375 -7.21 1.61 33.96
C ALA A 375 -7.19 0.48 32.92
N LEU A 376 -8.17 -0.44 32.95
CA LEU A 376 -8.27 -1.52 31.96
C LEU A 376 -8.57 -0.98 30.55
N ILE A 377 -9.55 -0.08 30.43
CA ILE A 377 -9.88 0.54 29.14
C ILE A 377 -8.70 1.39 28.65
N GLY A 378 -8.09 2.20 29.54
CA GLY A 378 -6.92 3.01 29.21
C GLY A 378 -5.74 2.17 28.71
N ALA A 379 -5.47 1.03 29.36
CA ALA A 379 -4.44 0.10 28.93
C ALA A 379 -4.78 -0.55 27.57
N GLY A 380 -6.03 -0.89 27.31
CA GLY A 380 -6.48 -1.40 26.02
C GLY A 380 -6.30 -0.38 24.89
N ILE A 381 -6.72 0.87 25.12
CA ILE A 381 -6.51 1.97 24.17
C ILE A 381 -5.01 2.24 23.99
N GLY A 382 -4.22 2.25 25.07
CA GLY A 382 -2.77 2.41 24.99
C GLY A 382 -2.11 1.32 24.17
N LEU A 383 -2.50 0.06 24.36
CA LEU A 383 -2.03 -1.06 23.57
C LEU A 383 -2.34 -0.88 22.07
N PHE A 384 -3.58 -0.52 21.76
CA PHE A 384 -4.01 -0.20 20.40
C PHE A 384 -3.18 0.93 19.79
N LEU A 385 -3.01 2.06 20.51
CA LEU A 385 -2.21 3.17 20.00
C LEU A 385 -0.76 2.78 19.72
N VAL A 386 -0.15 1.95 20.56
CA VAL A 386 1.24 1.51 20.37
C VAL A 386 1.35 0.57 19.17
N LEU A 387 0.46 -0.41 19.06
CA LEU A 387 0.58 -1.45 18.03
C LEU A 387 0.06 -1.01 16.66
N ASP A 388 -0.93 -0.12 16.60
CA ASP A 388 -1.51 0.32 15.32
C ASP A 388 -0.95 1.67 14.83
N PHE A 389 -0.81 2.67 15.72
CA PHE A 389 -0.41 4.02 15.29
C PHE A 389 1.07 4.32 15.51
N LEU A 390 1.64 3.90 16.64
CA LEU A 390 3.04 4.20 16.94
C LEU A 390 4.01 3.16 16.35
N TRP A 391 3.50 2.05 15.80
CA TRP A 391 4.35 1.01 15.24
C TRP A 391 5.22 1.51 14.10
N SER A 392 4.68 2.28 13.18
CA SER A 392 5.44 2.90 12.08
C SER A 392 6.56 3.80 12.60
N LEU A 393 6.35 4.50 13.74
CA LEU A 393 7.39 5.28 14.39
C LEU A 393 8.48 4.38 14.98
N ILE A 394 8.10 3.25 15.58
CA ILE A 394 9.08 2.26 16.10
C ILE A 394 9.94 1.71 14.96
N ILE A 395 9.32 1.34 13.82
CA ILE A 395 10.05 0.91 12.62
C ILE A 395 10.97 2.02 12.14
N PHE A 396 10.47 3.26 12.02
CA PHE A 396 11.28 4.42 11.63
C PHE A 396 12.52 4.60 12.51
N LEU A 397 12.37 4.53 13.82
CA LEU A 397 13.47 4.65 14.77
C LEU A 397 14.46 3.48 14.64
N ALA A 398 13.98 2.27 14.45
CA ALA A 398 14.83 1.09 14.25
C ALA A 398 15.66 1.21 12.96
N LEU A 399 15.05 1.62 11.84
CA LEU A 399 15.74 1.82 10.57
C LEU A 399 16.75 2.97 10.66
N SER A 400 16.39 4.06 11.34
CA SER A 400 17.30 5.19 11.57
C SER A 400 18.50 4.79 12.43
N ALA A 401 18.29 3.97 13.46
CA ALA A 401 19.36 3.44 14.31
C ALA A 401 20.27 2.46 13.54
N ALA A 402 19.70 1.70 12.59
CA ALA A 402 20.46 0.81 11.71
C ALA A 402 21.22 1.55 10.60
N GLY A 403 21.02 2.86 10.44
CA GLY A 403 21.67 3.68 9.41
C GLY A 403 21.27 3.32 7.98
N THR A 404 20.06 2.76 7.79
CA THR A 404 19.58 2.30 6.49
C THR A 404 18.72 3.34 5.81
N SER A 405 18.80 3.42 4.47
CA SER A 405 17.89 4.22 3.67
C SER A 405 16.54 3.52 3.52
N PHE A 406 15.44 4.30 3.65
CA PHE A 406 14.09 3.78 3.37
C PHE A 406 13.99 3.19 1.97
N GLY A 407 13.30 2.04 1.86
CA GLY A 407 13.10 1.34 0.58
C GLY A 407 14.29 0.50 0.12
N SER A 408 15.38 0.39 0.90
CA SER A 408 16.43 -0.59 0.63
C SER A 408 15.96 -2.01 1.00
N ASP A 409 16.49 -3.04 0.34
CA ASP A 409 16.19 -4.44 0.68
C ASP A 409 16.45 -4.76 2.15
N TYR A 410 17.50 -4.18 2.71
CA TYR A 410 17.84 -4.37 4.12
C TYR A 410 16.83 -3.68 5.06
N ALA A 411 16.32 -2.49 4.68
CA ALA A 411 15.27 -1.83 5.43
C ALA A 411 13.96 -2.63 5.41
N LEU A 412 13.56 -3.15 4.24
CA LEU A 412 12.39 -4.02 4.11
C LEU A 412 12.51 -5.30 4.92
N HIS A 413 13.72 -5.87 5.02
CA HIS A 413 13.98 -7.03 5.85
C HIS A 413 13.80 -6.72 7.35
N ILE A 414 14.33 -5.60 7.84
CA ILE A 414 14.16 -5.16 9.23
C ILE A 414 12.68 -4.88 9.53
N GLU A 415 11.99 -4.16 8.65
CA GLU A 415 10.56 -3.85 8.76
C GLU A 415 9.75 -5.15 8.90
N THR A 416 9.93 -6.09 7.98
CA THR A 416 9.23 -7.38 8.00
C THR A 416 9.54 -8.18 9.27
N LEU A 417 10.79 -8.18 9.74
CA LEU A 417 11.16 -8.86 11.00
C LEU A 417 10.47 -8.22 12.21
N LEU A 418 10.37 -6.90 12.25
CA LEU A 418 9.67 -6.19 13.34
C LEU A 418 8.17 -6.48 13.30
N ASP A 419 7.58 -6.58 12.13
CA ASP A 419 6.15 -6.83 11.96
C ASP A 419 5.70 -8.18 12.54
N PHE A 420 6.56 -9.19 12.61
CA PHE A 420 6.28 -10.43 13.35
C PHE A 420 6.06 -10.22 14.86
N PHE A 421 6.58 -9.13 15.43
CA PHE A 421 6.37 -8.79 16.85
C PHE A 421 5.14 -7.91 17.09
N ASN A 422 4.29 -7.75 16.08
CA ASN A 422 3.08 -6.96 16.18
C ASN A 422 1.85 -7.70 15.60
N PRO A 423 0.87 -8.10 16.42
CA PRO A 423 -0.30 -8.82 15.94
C PRO A 423 -1.17 -7.98 14.98
N SER A 424 -1.11 -6.64 15.04
CA SER A 424 -1.84 -5.77 14.10
C SER A 424 -1.23 -5.79 12.69
N GLN A 425 0.04 -6.20 12.54
CA GLN A 425 0.68 -6.36 11.23
C GLN A 425 0.50 -7.76 10.62
N TYR A 426 -0.12 -8.69 11.35
CA TYR A 426 -0.26 -10.07 10.88
C TYR A 426 -1.04 -10.18 9.56
N LEU A 427 -2.09 -9.36 9.37
CA LEU A 427 -2.81 -9.27 8.10
C LEU A 427 -1.90 -8.79 6.96
N ALA A 428 -1.06 -7.77 7.20
CA ALA A 428 -0.13 -7.26 6.21
C ALA A 428 0.89 -8.33 5.79
N LEU A 429 1.47 -9.07 6.75
CA LEU A 429 2.40 -10.18 6.48
C LEU A 429 1.74 -11.28 5.62
N VAL A 430 0.49 -11.65 5.93
CA VAL A 430 -0.27 -12.64 5.14
C VAL A 430 -0.58 -12.10 3.74
N GLN A 431 -0.89 -10.81 3.60
CA GLN A 431 -1.13 -10.19 2.30
C GLN A 431 0.16 -10.13 1.45
N ILE A 432 1.33 -9.85 2.05
CA ILE A 432 2.62 -9.94 1.38
C ILE A 432 2.81 -11.36 0.84
N TYR A 433 2.57 -12.38 1.66
CA TYR A 433 2.64 -13.79 1.23
C TYR A 433 1.66 -14.12 0.09
N GLN A 434 0.43 -13.60 0.15
CA GLN A 434 -0.58 -13.82 -0.88
C GLN A 434 -0.26 -13.09 -2.19
N THR A 435 0.26 -11.87 -2.11
CA THR A 435 0.65 -11.11 -3.30
C THR A 435 1.66 -11.89 -4.12
N HIS A 436 2.59 -12.56 -3.46
CA HIS A 436 3.54 -13.44 -4.13
C HIS A 436 2.88 -14.69 -4.73
N THR A 437 2.04 -15.39 -3.95
CA THR A 437 1.49 -16.70 -4.36
C THR A 437 0.29 -16.59 -5.29
N ILE A 438 -0.52 -15.54 -5.16
CA ILE A 438 -1.77 -15.37 -5.93
C ILE A 438 -1.56 -14.44 -7.14
N LEU A 439 -0.77 -13.38 -6.99
CA LEU A 439 -0.54 -12.40 -8.04
C LEU A 439 0.70 -12.68 -8.87
N ASN A 440 1.46 -13.75 -8.54
CA ASN A 440 2.74 -14.08 -9.18
C ASN A 440 3.69 -12.87 -9.33
N VAL A 441 3.62 -11.93 -8.39
CA VAL A 441 4.58 -10.82 -8.34
C VAL A 441 5.91 -11.39 -7.87
N PRO A 442 6.97 -11.31 -8.65
CA PRO A 442 8.24 -11.97 -8.38
C PRO A 442 9.07 -11.18 -7.36
N VAL A 443 8.53 -10.95 -6.20
CA VAL A 443 9.32 -10.51 -5.05
C VAL A 443 9.81 -11.76 -4.34
N ASN A 444 11.11 -11.89 -4.10
CA ASN A 444 11.66 -13.02 -3.36
C ASN A 444 11.36 -12.87 -1.86
N ILE A 445 10.10 -13.10 -1.49
CA ILE A 445 9.61 -12.90 -0.11
C ILE A 445 10.26 -13.87 0.86
N SER A 446 10.72 -15.01 0.37
CA SER A 446 11.44 -15.96 1.24
C SER A 446 12.73 -15.37 1.78
N SER A 447 13.36 -14.41 1.08
CA SER A 447 14.53 -13.67 1.57
C SER A 447 14.20 -12.77 2.78
N TYR A 448 12.95 -12.34 2.92
CA TYR A 448 12.46 -11.56 4.07
C TYR A 448 11.92 -12.44 5.21
N GLY A 449 12.02 -13.76 5.08
CA GLY A 449 11.56 -14.70 6.10
C GLY A 449 10.04 -14.95 6.11
N VAL A 450 9.27 -14.38 5.18
CA VAL A 450 7.81 -14.58 5.07
C VAL A 450 7.53 -15.88 4.33
N THR A 451 7.27 -16.93 5.07
CA THR A 451 6.90 -18.24 4.55
C THR A 451 5.61 -18.72 5.22
N LEU A 452 4.93 -19.70 4.64
CA LEU A 452 3.74 -20.27 5.28
C LEU A 452 4.07 -20.80 6.69
N ALA A 453 5.24 -21.40 6.88
CA ALA A 453 5.66 -21.94 8.17
C ALA A 453 5.86 -20.82 9.21
N THR A 454 6.56 -19.74 8.85
CA THR A 454 6.76 -18.60 9.76
C THR A 454 5.46 -17.91 10.12
N LEU A 455 4.54 -17.73 9.16
CA LEU A 455 3.22 -17.18 9.41
C LEU A 455 2.38 -18.06 10.35
N LEU A 456 2.40 -19.39 10.16
CA LEU A 456 1.68 -20.30 11.06
C LEU A 456 2.26 -20.28 12.48
N ILE A 457 3.59 -20.26 12.61
CA ILE A 457 4.26 -20.18 13.92
C ILE A 457 3.92 -18.86 14.61
N ASP A 458 4.01 -17.75 13.88
CA ASP A 458 3.70 -16.42 14.39
C ASP A 458 2.22 -16.30 14.82
N GLY A 459 1.30 -16.71 13.95
CA GLY A 459 -0.13 -16.71 14.29
C GLY A 459 -0.46 -17.58 15.51
N LEU A 460 0.13 -18.77 15.63
CA LEU A 460 0.00 -19.60 16.82
C LEU A 460 0.61 -18.95 18.05
N ALA A 461 1.75 -18.30 17.93
CA ALA A 461 2.39 -17.60 19.03
C ALA A 461 1.49 -16.46 19.55
N TRP A 462 0.93 -15.63 18.67
CA TRP A 462 0.02 -14.55 19.05
C TRP A 462 -1.31 -15.00 19.64
N VAL A 463 -1.81 -16.18 19.26
CA VAL A 463 -3.00 -16.78 19.88
C VAL A 463 -2.68 -17.36 21.25
N LEU A 464 -1.57 -18.12 21.35
CA LEU A 464 -1.30 -18.92 22.54
C LEU A 464 -0.56 -18.15 23.65
N LEU A 465 0.46 -17.33 23.30
CA LEU A 465 1.27 -16.68 24.32
C LEU A 465 0.47 -15.70 25.20
N PRO A 466 -0.39 -14.80 24.65
CA PRO A 466 -1.21 -13.94 25.48
C PRO A 466 -2.22 -14.70 26.33
N LEU A 467 -2.82 -15.77 25.78
CA LEU A 467 -3.75 -16.62 26.51
C LEU A 467 -3.06 -17.36 27.66
N LEU A 468 -1.90 -17.96 27.42
CA LEU A 468 -1.11 -18.65 28.44
C LEU A 468 -0.67 -17.67 29.53
N LEU A 469 -0.27 -16.46 29.16
CA LEU A 469 0.04 -15.40 30.13
C LEU A 469 -1.16 -15.06 31.01
N ALA A 470 -2.34 -14.89 30.41
CA ALA A 470 -3.57 -14.63 31.17
C ALA A 470 -3.91 -15.78 32.13
N LEU A 471 -3.79 -17.04 31.69
CA LEU A 471 -4.02 -18.23 32.50
C LEU A 471 -3.00 -18.34 33.64
N TRP A 472 -1.73 -18.06 33.38
CA TRP A 472 -0.68 -18.08 34.38
C TRP A 472 -0.91 -17.04 35.48
N LEU A 473 -1.30 -15.80 35.08
CA LEU A 473 -1.60 -14.73 36.01
C LEU A 473 -2.85 -15.03 36.90
N VAL A 474 -3.85 -15.73 36.35
CA VAL A 474 -5.01 -16.18 37.11
C VAL A 474 -4.60 -17.15 38.22
N VAL A 475 -3.71 -18.10 37.92
CA VAL A 475 -3.27 -19.11 38.90
C VAL A 475 -2.40 -18.53 40.00
N ARG A 476 -1.54 -17.58 39.68
CA ARG A 476 -0.59 -16.98 40.64
C ARG A 476 -1.29 -16.13 41.70
N LYS A 477 -2.56 -15.76 41.49
CA LYS A 477 -3.35 -14.94 42.42
C LYS A 477 -4.30 -15.76 43.28
N ASP A 478 -4.32 -17.08 43.09
CA ASP A 478 -4.93 -18.05 44.04
C ASP A 478 -3.92 -18.39 45.14
#